data_214294d1f35c84118117c7b27c834301
#
_entry.id   214294d1f35c84118117c7b27c834301
#
_cell.length_a   1.000
_cell.length_b   1.000
_cell.length_c   1.000
_cell.angle_alpha   90.00
_cell.angle_beta   90.00
_cell.angle_gamma   90.00
#
_symmetry.space_group_name_H-M   'P 1'
#
loop_
_entity.id
_entity.type
_entity.pdbx_description
1 polymer ?
#
loop_
_entity_poly.entity_id
_entity_poly.type
_entity_poly.pdbx_seq_one_letter_code
_entity_poly.pdbx_strand_id
1 'polypeptide(L)'
;MPTLQQNPAFTWYAITCLVLCLNLVFLWAYSGSARSRTGTAINPEDSERFKVKLAEADPPTVARVLRAHRNAEACIYPFLILGLVYVLGGGGARTAAIVFGIFTAARLVHSWAYITGKQPLRSICFGIGGVALLALMVCVVLLLIPHGGGVVVPIKGS
;
A
#
# COMPACT_ATOMS: atom_id res chain seq x y z
N MET A 1 -23.04 19.25 4.77
CA MET A 1 -21.81 18.47 4.99
C MET A 1 -20.78 18.94 3.97
N PRO A 2 -19.54 19.26 4.33
CA PRO A 2 -18.50 19.55 3.34
C PRO A 2 -18.34 18.33 2.42
N THR A 3 -18.15 18.56 1.12
CA THR A 3 -17.90 17.50 0.17
C THR A 3 -16.55 16.84 0.47
N LEU A 4 -16.38 15.56 0.17
CA LEU A 4 -15.13 14.83 0.38
C LEU A 4 -13.92 15.57 -0.21
N GLN A 5 -14.12 16.23 -1.36
CA GLN A 5 -13.10 17.03 -2.05
C GLN A 5 -12.65 18.28 -1.25
N GLN A 6 -13.44 18.76 -0.30
CA GLN A 6 -13.09 19.90 0.56
C GLN A 6 -12.23 19.47 1.77
N ASN A 7 -12.07 18.17 2.01
CA ASN A 7 -11.20 17.67 3.06
C ASN A 7 -9.75 17.59 2.55
N PRO A 8 -8.81 18.41 3.09
CA PRO A 8 -7.41 18.37 2.65
C PRO A 8 -6.73 17.02 2.88
N ALA A 9 -7.20 16.23 3.85
CA ALA A 9 -6.68 14.85 4.06
C ALA A 9 -7.03 13.93 2.89
N PHE A 10 -8.14 14.17 2.17
CA PHE A 10 -8.50 13.42 0.98
C PHE A 10 -7.49 13.59 -0.15
N THR A 11 -6.95 14.80 -0.34
CA THR A 11 -5.89 15.04 -1.34
C THR A 11 -4.67 14.18 -1.08
N TRP A 12 -4.19 14.13 0.18
CA TRP A 12 -3.07 13.27 0.55
C TRP A 12 -3.37 11.79 0.33
N TYR A 13 -4.60 11.36 0.67
CA TYR A 13 -5.05 10.00 0.42
C TYR A 13 -5.07 9.66 -1.08
N ALA A 14 -5.64 10.54 -1.91
CA ALA A 14 -5.73 10.31 -3.35
C ALA A 14 -4.35 10.20 -4.01
N ILE A 15 -3.41 11.08 -3.64
CA ILE A 15 -2.01 11.01 -4.11
C ILE A 15 -1.38 9.69 -3.67
N THR A 16 -1.54 9.30 -2.42
CA THR A 16 -1.02 8.04 -1.87
C THR A 16 -1.59 6.84 -2.61
N CYS A 17 -2.91 6.80 -2.85
CA CYS A 17 -3.55 5.75 -3.64
C CYS A 17 -2.93 5.64 -5.03
N LEU A 18 -2.82 6.75 -5.75
CA LEU A 18 -2.27 6.77 -7.09
C LEU A 18 -0.84 6.22 -7.12
N VAL A 19 0.03 6.74 -6.24
CA VAL A 19 1.45 6.35 -6.20
C VAL A 19 1.61 4.88 -5.81
N LEU A 20 0.87 4.39 -4.82
CA LEU A 20 0.96 3.00 -4.38
C LEU A 20 0.35 2.03 -5.40
N CYS A 21 -0.75 2.40 -6.07
CA CYS A 21 -1.29 1.62 -7.18
C CYS A 21 -0.30 1.53 -8.34
N LEU A 22 0.35 2.64 -8.69
CA LEU A 22 1.42 2.63 -9.70
C LEU A 22 2.59 1.73 -9.30
N ASN A 23 2.97 1.71 -8.02
CA ASN A 23 3.99 0.78 -7.52
C ASN A 23 3.57 -0.69 -7.70
N LEU A 24 2.30 -1.04 -7.42
CA LEU A 24 1.78 -2.40 -7.64
C LEU A 24 1.76 -2.77 -9.12
N VAL A 25 1.26 -1.88 -9.98
CA VAL A 25 1.25 -2.08 -11.44
C VAL A 25 2.68 -2.25 -11.97
N PHE A 26 3.62 -1.43 -11.49
CA PHE A 26 5.03 -1.57 -11.85
C PHE A 26 5.58 -2.95 -11.48
N LEU A 27 5.38 -3.41 -10.25
CA LEU A 27 5.85 -4.72 -9.80
C LEU A 27 5.22 -5.87 -10.60
N TRP A 28 3.93 -5.76 -10.90
CA TRP A 28 3.23 -6.71 -11.75
C TRP A 28 3.83 -6.77 -13.16
N ALA A 29 3.95 -5.63 -13.82
CA ALA A 29 4.52 -5.55 -15.18
C ALA A 29 5.99 -6.00 -15.20
N TYR A 30 6.77 -5.64 -14.17
CA TYR A 30 8.15 -6.07 -14.04
C TYR A 30 8.29 -7.59 -13.86
N SER A 31 7.34 -8.25 -13.18
CA SER A 31 7.33 -9.71 -13.07
C SER A 31 7.17 -10.40 -14.43
N GLY A 32 6.29 -9.89 -15.29
CA GLY A 32 6.13 -10.36 -16.66
C GLY A 32 7.41 -10.15 -17.50
N SER A 33 8.01 -8.97 -17.41
CA SER A 33 9.28 -8.67 -18.07
C SER A 33 10.43 -9.55 -17.57
N ALA A 34 10.51 -9.81 -16.26
CA ALA A 34 11.52 -10.72 -15.70
C ALA A 34 11.34 -12.15 -16.23
N ARG A 35 10.09 -12.61 -16.31
CA ARG A 35 9.76 -13.95 -16.85
C ARG A 35 10.15 -14.06 -18.32
N SER A 36 9.81 -13.11 -19.16
CA SER A 36 10.16 -13.14 -20.58
C SER A 36 11.67 -13.18 -20.85
N ARG A 37 12.48 -12.55 -19.98
CA ARG A 37 13.95 -12.56 -20.08
C ARG A 37 14.59 -13.91 -19.72
N THR A 38 13.88 -14.76 -18.98
CA THR A 38 14.42 -16.07 -18.58
C THR A 38 14.21 -17.16 -19.63
N GLY A 39 13.38 -16.92 -20.65
CA GLY A 39 13.05 -17.91 -21.67
C GLY A 39 12.38 -19.16 -21.10
N THR A 40 11.66 -19.05 -19.98
CA THR A 40 10.97 -20.15 -19.30
C THR A 40 9.52 -19.81 -19.03
N ALA A 41 8.66 -20.83 -19.01
CA ALA A 41 7.28 -20.76 -18.56
C ALA A 41 7.02 -21.88 -17.54
N ILE A 42 6.10 -21.63 -16.60
CA ILE A 42 5.63 -22.64 -15.63
C ILE A 42 4.30 -23.27 -16.04
N ASN A 43 3.56 -22.62 -16.96
CA ASN A 43 2.32 -23.14 -17.50
C ASN A 43 2.59 -23.80 -18.85
N PRO A 44 2.08 -25.02 -19.11
CA PRO A 44 2.28 -25.71 -20.39
C PRO A 44 1.83 -24.88 -21.59
N GLU A 45 0.67 -24.23 -21.50
CA GLU A 45 0.09 -23.40 -22.56
C GLU A 45 0.97 -22.19 -22.91
N ASP A 46 1.65 -21.58 -21.92
CA ASP A 46 2.60 -20.50 -22.16
C ASP A 46 3.88 -21.02 -22.81
N SER A 47 4.34 -22.19 -22.40
CA SER A 47 5.51 -22.85 -22.99
C SER A 47 5.31 -23.14 -24.47
N GLU A 48 4.15 -23.68 -24.85
CA GLU A 48 3.80 -23.95 -26.25
C GLU A 48 3.64 -22.68 -27.07
N ARG A 49 2.90 -21.68 -26.51
CA ARG A 49 2.60 -20.43 -27.20
C ARG A 49 3.87 -19.61 -27.49
N PHE A 50 4.75 -19.49 -26.50
CA PHE A 50 5.96 -18.66 -26.61
C PHE A 50 7.21 -19.45 -27.04
N LYS A 51 7.08 -20.78 -27.25
CA LYS A 51 8.18 -21.69 -27.62
C LYS A 51 9.36 -21.57 -26.65
N VAL A 52 9.07 -21.53 -25.36
CA VAL A 52 10.06 -21.45 -24.28
C VAL A 52 10.06 -22.72 -23.46
N LYS A 53 11.13 -22.94 -22.69
CA LYS A 53 11.28 -24.15 -21.87
C LYS A 53 10.25 -24.18 -20.74
N LEU A 54 9.52 -25.29 -20.60
CA LEU A 54 8.70 -25.55 -19.42
C LEU A 54 9.59 -25.78 -18.20
N ALA A 55 9.34 -25.06 -17.10
CA ALA A 55 10.06 -25.17 -15.85
C ALA A 55 9.09 -25.56 -14.73
N GLU A 56 9.56 -26.36 -13.76
CA GLU A 56 8.76 -26.77 -12.59
C GLU A 56 8.48 -25.62 -11.61
N ALA A 57 9.34 -24.59 -11.61
CA ALA A 57 9.21 -23.43 -10.72
C ALA A 57 9.77 -22.17 -11.38
N ASP A 58 9.32 -21.01 -10.89
CA ASP A 58 9.84 -19.71 -11.33
C ASP A 58 11.35 -19.60 -11.05
N PRO A 59 12.14 -19.14 -12.02
CA PRO A 59 13.55 -18.82 -11.81
C PRO A 59 13.75 -17.85 -10.63
N PRO A 60 14.90 -17.88 -9.94
CA PRO A 60 15.15 -17.08 -8.72
C PRO A 60 14.89 -15.57 -8.88
N THR A 61 15.16 -15.03 -10.07
CA THR A 61 14.90 -13.63 -10.42
C THR A 61 13.41 -13.32 -10.47
N VAL A 62 12.62 -14.14 -11.15
CA VAL A 62 11.16 -14.03 -11.23
C VAL A 62 10.54 -14.22 -9.85
N ALA A 63 10.91 -15.29 -9.15
CA ALA A 63 10.43 -15.57 -7.80
C ALA A 63 10.71 -14.43 -6.81
N ARG A 64 11.83 -13.70 -6.97
CA ARG A 64 12.13 -12.49 -6.17
C ARG A 64 11.13 -11.38 -6.42
N VAL A 65 10.82 -11.07 -7.68
CA VAL A 65 9.87 -10.02 -8.04
C VAL A 65 8.47 -10.37 -7.57
N LEU A 66 8.04 -11.62 -7.73
CA LEU A 66 6.75 -12.09 -7.23
C LEU A 66 6.63 -11.99 -5.70
N ARG A 67 7.71 -12.29 -4.96
CA ARG A 67 7.73 -12.06 -3.50
C ARG A 67 7.68 -10.58 -3.14
N ALA A 68 8.35 -9.71 -3.92
CA ALA A 68 8.26 -8.26 -3.72
C ALA A 68 6.83 -7.77 -3.92
N HIS A 69 6.15 -8.22 -4.99
CA HIS A 69 4.77 -7.87 -5.30
C HIS A 69 3.81 -8.34 -4.19
N ARG A 70 3.85 -9.61 -3.80
CA ARG A 70 3.02 -10.15 -2.70
C ARG A 70 3.24 -9.40 -1.38
N ASN A 71 4.48 -9.05 -1.06
CA ASN A 71 4.76 -8.25 0.15
C ASN A 71 4.19 -6.83 0.03
N ALA A 72 4.24 -6.23 -1.16
CA ALA A 72 3.64 -4.92 -1.40
C ALA A 72 2.11 -4.97 -1.21
N GLU A 73 1.43 -5.93 -1.81
CA GLU A 73 -0.03 -6.15 -1.66
C GLU A 73 -0.44 -6.29 -0.20
N ALA A 74 0.24 -7.18 0.55
CA ALA A 74 -0.06 -7.47 1.95
C ALA A 74 0.00 -6.24 2.87
N CYS A 75 0.79 -5.22 2.51
CA CYS A 75 0.92 -4.00 3.29
C CYS A 75 0.10 -2.82 2.72
N ILE A 76 0.05 -2.70 1.40
CA ILE A 76 -0.60 -1.56 0.73
C ILE A 76 -2.12 -1.64 0.86
N TYR A 77 -2.73 -2.80 0.64
CA TYR A 77 -4.19 -2.92 0.72
C TYR A 77 -4.75 -2.55 2.10
N PRO A 78 -4.24 -3.09 3.22
CA PRO A 78 -4.70 -2.66 4.54
C PRO A 78 -4.49 -1.18 4.80
N PHE A 79 -3.36 -0.62 4.33
CA PHE A 79 -3.07 0.79 4.50
C PHE A 79 -4.07 1.68 3.75
N LEU A 80 -4.40 1.36 2.51
CA LEU A 80 -5.37 2.12 1.71
C LEU A 80 -6.78 2.04 2.29
N ILE A 81 -7.20 0.86 2.76
CA ILE A 81 -8.51 0.68 3.41
C ILE A 81 -8.60 1.55 4.66
N LEU A 82 -7.62 1.45 5.55
CA LEU A 82 -7.58 2.25 6.79
C LEU A 82 -7.42 3.75 6.52
N GLY A 83 -6.66 4.11 5.48
CA GLY A 83 -6.51 5.50 5.04
C GLY A 83 -7.83 6.10 4.59
N LEU A 84 -8.66 5.33 3.87
CA LEU A 84 -10.00 5.75 3.50
C LEU A 84 -10.89 5.94 4.73
N VAL A 85 -10.88 4.98 5.65
CA VAL A 85 -11.63 5.08 6.93
C VAL A 85 -11.21 6.32 7.71
N TYR A 86 -9.90 6.59 7.80
CA TYR A 86 -9.36 7.77 8.45
C TYR A 86 -9.88 9.07 7.85
N VAL A 87 -9.89 9.18 6.52
CA VAL A 87 -10.36 10.37 5.80
C VAL A 87 -11.88 10.56 5.95
N LEU A 88 -12.65 9.47 5.81
CA LEU A 88 -14.11 9.50 5.98
C LEU A 88 -14.50 9.82 7.43
N GLY A 89 -13.71 9.39 8.41
CA GLY A 89 -13.88 9.73 9.83
C GLY A 89 -13.48 11.16 10.20
N GLY A 90 -13.11 12.00 9.22
CA GLY A 90 -12.73 13.40 9.47
C GLY A 90 -11.30 13.59 9.97
N GLY A 91 -10.41 12.65 9.68
CA GLY A 91 -9.00 12.71 10.06
C GLY A 91 -8.29 13.98 9.58
N GLY A 92 -7.36 14.48 10.38
CA GLY A 92 -6.66 15.74 10.13
C GLY A 92 -5.64 15.66 8.99
N ALA A 93 -5.58 16.70 8.16
CA ALA A 93 -4.71 16.76 6.97
C ALA A 93 -3.21 16.66 7.30
N ARG A 94 -2.76 17.25 8.41
CA ARG A 94 -1.35 17.21 8.83
C ARG A 94 -0.91 15.77 9.16
N THR A 95 -1.71 15.05 9.91
CA THR A 95 -1.44 13.65 10.25
C THR A 95 -1.48 12.78 8.99
N ALA A 96 -2.47 13.00 8.09
CA ALA A 96 -2.53 12.33 6.80
C ALA A 96 -1.26 12.56 5.98
N ALA A 97 -0.81 13.81 5.83
CA ALA A 97 0.41 14.13 5.10
C ALA A 97 1.64 13.38 5.62
N ILE A 98 1.82 13.34 6.94
CA ILE A 98 2.96 12.70 7.59
C ILE A 98 2.88 11.17 7.43
N VAL A 99 1.77 10.57 7.87
CA VAL A 99 1.65 9.11 7.93
C VAL A 99 1.61 8.51 6.52
N PHE A 100 0.84 9.10 5.61
CA PHE A 100 0.73 8.63 4.23
C PHE A 100 2.03 8.87 3.46
N GLY A 101 2.71 10.00 3.69
CA GLY A 101 4.00 10.30 3.07
C GLY A 101 5.10 9.32 3.50
N ILE A 102 5.23 9.07 4.81
CA ILE A 102 6.22 8.12 5.35
C ILE A 102 5.96 6.72 4.82
N PHE A 103 4.70 6.25 4.88
CA PHE A 103 4.36 4.92 4.38
C PHE A 103 4.68 4.79 2.89
N THR A 104 4.22 5.74 2.07
CA THR A 104 4.44 5.73 0.62
C THR A 104 5.93 5.68 0.28
N ALA A 105 6.73 6.58 0.86
CA ALA A 105 8.17 6.61 0.64
C ALA A 105 8.84 5.29 1.05
N ALA A 106 8.50 4.76 2.23
CA ALA A 106 9.01 3.49 2.72
C ALA A 106 8.67 2.33 1.77
N ARG A 107 7.43 2.28 1.23
CA ARG A 107 7.01 1.21 0.31
C ARG A 107 7.70 1.28 -1.05
N LEU A 108 7.90 2.48 -1.60
CA LEU A 108 8.63 2.66 -2.86
C LEU A 108 10.09 2.19 -2.74
N VAL A 109 10.79 2.67 -1.68
CA VAL A 109 12.18 2.29 -1.43
C VAL A 109 12.29 0.79 -1.11
N HIS A 110 11.33 0.22 -0.36
CA HIS A 110 11.28 -1.21 -0.08
C HIS A 110 11.14 -2.03 -1.36
N SER A 111 10.23 -1.65 -2.27
CA SER A 111 10.02 -2.35 -3.55
C SER A 111 11.30 -2.35 -4.38
N TRP A 112 11.96 -1.19 -4.50
CA TRP A 112 13.24 -1.08 -5.18
C TRP A 112 14.34 -1.92 -4.53
N ALA A 113 14.50 -1.82 -3.19
CA ALA A 113 15.51 -2.58 -2.45
C ALA A 113 15.26 -4.10 -2.54
N TYR A 114 13.99 -4.51 -2.61
CA TYR A 114 13.63 -5.93 -2.76
C TYR A 114 14.05 -6.48 -4.11
N ILE A 115 13.72 -5.78 -5.21
CA ILE A 115 14.07 -6.18 -6.58
C ILE A 115 15.59 -6.24 -6.74
N THR A 116 16.30 -5.24 -6.24
CA THR A 116 17.76 -5.11 -6.36
C THR A 116 18.53 -5.93 -5.33
N GLY A 117 17.85 -6.59 -4.38
CA GLY A 117 18.48 -7.44 -3.37
C GLY A 117 19.26 -6.69 -2.31
N LYS A 118 18.96 -5.41 -2.05
CA LYS A 118 19.72 -4.57 -1.11
C LYS A 118 19.29 -4.77 0.35
N GLN A 119 20.14 -5.44 1.12
CA GLN A 119 20.06 -5.50 2.58
C GLN A 119 21.14 -4.58 3.19
N PRO A 120 20.91 -3.96 4.36
CA PRO A 120 19.73 -4.05 5.25
C PRO A 120 18.57 -3.11 4.88
N LEU A 121 18.71 -2.29 3.82
CA LEU A 121 17.74 -1.25 3.45
C LEU A 121 16.30 -1.79 3.30
N ARG A 122 16.15 -2.99 2.69
CA ARG A 122 14.86 -3.65 2.57
C ARG A 122 14.18 -3.84 3.93
N SER A 123 14.92 -4.35 4.93
CA SER A 123 14.38 -4.62 6.27
C SER A 123 14.04 -3.33 7.01
N ILE A 124 14.86 -2.29 6.88
CA ILE A 124 14.62 -0.97 7.48
C ILE A 124 13.33 -0.38 6.91
N CYS A 125 13.17 -0.34 5.59
CA CYS A 125 11.99 0.21 4.95
C CYS A 125 10.73 -0.62 5.26
N PHE A 126 10.85 -1.94 5.41
CA PHE A 126 9.76 -2.79 5.89
C PHE A 126 9.30 -2.37 7.29
N GLY A 127 10.24 -2.19 8.22
CA GLY A 127 9.95 -1.74 9.58
C GLY A 127 9.30 -0.35 9.63
N ILE A 128 9.84 0.62 8.88
CA ILE A 128 9.27 1.99 8.79
C ILE A 128 7.82 1.92 8.26
N GLY A 129 7.59 1.17 7.19
CA GLY A 129 6.24 0.98 6.64
C GLY A 129 5.29 0.32 7.64
N GLY A 130 5.76 -0.69 8.39
CA GLY A 130 5.00 -1.34 9.46
C GLY A 130 4.61 -0.38 10.58
N VAL A 131 5.56 0.44 11.05
CA VAL A 131 5.30 1.47 12.07
C VAL A 131 4.27 2.50 11.56
N ALA A 132 4.39 2.95 10.32
CA ALA A 132 3.43 3.89 9.73
C ALA A 132 2.01 3.29 9.62
N LEU A 133 1.89 2.00 9.27
CA LEU A 133 0.62 1.29 9.25
C LEU A 133 0.01 1.19 10.65
N LEU A 134 0.80 0.82 11.66
CA LEU A 134 0.34 0.77 13.05
C LEU A 134 -0.07 2.16 13.56
N ALA A 135 0.68 3.21 13.21
CA ALA A 135 0.31 4.59 13.54
C ALA A 135 -1.04 4.97 12.94
N LEU A 136 -1.30 4.58 11.68
CA LEU A 136 -2.61 4.79 11.05
C LEU A 136 -3.73 4.05 11.77
N MET A 137 -3.49 2.79 12.18
CA MET A 137 -4.47 2.03 12.99
C MET A 137 -4.80 2.76 14.29
N VAL A 138 -3.79 3.25 15.02
CA VAL A 138 -3.99 4.05 16.23
C VAL A 138 -4.80 5.32 15.93
N CYS A 139 -4.47 6.05 14.86
CA CYS A 139 -5.21 7.24 14.46
C CYS A 139 -6.70 6.93 14.18
N VAL A 140 -6.99 5.81 13.50
CA VAL A 140 -8.37 5.36 13.25
C VAL A 140 -9.08 5.03 14.56
N VAL A 141 -8.43 4.31 15.48
CA VAL A 141 -9.02 4.01 16.80
C VAL A 141 -9.33 5.29 17.58
N LEU A 142 -8.42 6.26 17.57
CA LEU A 142 -8.63 7.55 18.25
C LEU A 142 -9.81 8.34 17.67
N LEU A 143 -10.09 8.24 16.37
CA LEU A 143 -11.28 8.84 15.75
C LEU A 143 -12.59 8.18 16.19
N LEU A 144 -12.55 6.90 16.60
CA LEU A 144 -13.73 6.16 17.05
C LEU A 144 -14.06 6.43 18.54
N ILE A 145 -13.12 7.00 19.30
CA ILE A 145 -13.36 7.33 20.69
C ILE A 145 -14.24 8.60 20.74
N PRO A 146 -15.46 8.55 21.33
CA PRO A 146 -16.29 9.72 21.45
C PRO A 146 -15.55 10.78 22.28
N HIS A 147 -15.21 11.89 21.66
CA HIS A 147 -14.73 13.05 22.41
C HIS A 147 -15.93 13.56 23.21
N GLY A 148 -15.91 13.33 24.51
CA GLY A 148 -16.99 13.70 25.44
C GLY A 148 -17.26 15.21 25.48
N GLY A 149 -18.01 15.65 24.51
CA GLY A 149 -18.61 16.97 24.36
C GLY A 149 -20.09 16.76 24.07
N GLY A 150 -20.81 16.15 25.02
CA GLY A 150 -22.26 16.07 24.95
C GLY A 150 -22.83 17.46 24.95
N VAL A 151 -23.21 17.98 23.78
CA VAL A 151 -24.21 19.02 23.68
C VAL A 151 -25.51 18.40 24.21
N VAL A 152 -25.77 18.55 25.50
CA VAL A 152 -27.11 18.37 26.04
C VAL A 152 -27.97 19.46 25.39
N VAL A 153 -28.68 19.10 24.32
CA VAL A 153 -29.73 19.97 23.78
C VAL A 153 -30.84 20.00 24.84
N PRO A 154 -31.10 21.10 25.53
CA PRO A 154 -32.21 21.16 26.45
C PRO A 154 -33.49 20.98 25.64
N ILE A 155 -34.21 19.88 25.90
CA ILE A 155 -35.58 19.71 25.42
C ILE A 155 -36.39 20.82 26.08
N LYS A 156 -36.72 21.89 25.33
CA LYS A 156 -37.66 22.90 25.76
C LYS A 156 -39.02 22.22 25.85
N GLY A 157 -39.37 21.86 27.06
CA GLY A 157 -40.71 21.37 27.37
C GLY A 157 -41.71 22.49 27.21
N SER A 158 -42.78 22.13 26.56
CA SER A 158 -44.17 22.69 26.52
C SER A 158 -44.39 24.08 27.03
#